data_2ceeb0288605cccbcea501b661d625cf
#
_entry.id   2ceeb0288605cccbcea501b661d625cf
#
_cell.length_a   1.000
_cell.length_b   1.000
_cell.length_c   1.000
_cell.angle_alpha   90.00
_cell.angle_beta   90.00
_cell.angle_gamma   90.00
#
_symmetry.space_group_name_H-M   'P 1'
#
loop_
_entity.id
_entity.type
_entity.pdbx_description
1 polymer ?
#
loop_
_entity_poly.entity_id
_entity_poly.type
_entity_poly.pdbx_seq_one_letter_code
_entity_poly.pdbx_strand_id
1 'polypeptide(L)'
;MKKKTFLCLILTAAIFLSAFSTFRNEQGMDGANVVSSVTPEDTADCGAIWTNKFSTKGISYNSIPIMGTNGIYVVNSNILYELSYANGQVLRQTTLKEKMNSVCNMLLEEHFLYIPLANGTIQCVDITSMTSLWQSESFGGQSLSTTFCQDGYLYAGTTNVLSNGTTTGLFYCLNAKDGSTVWTYEDKDHPGGYYWSGAIVYEDALYFTGDNGILVSHSL
;
A
#
# COMPACT_ATOMS: atom_id res chain seq x y z
N MET A 1 30.40 -47.73 6.23
CA MET A 1 30.47 -46.34 6.53
C MET A 1 29.95 -45.36 5.42
N LYS A 2 29.45 -45.88 4.27
CA LYS A 2 29.00 -45.00 3.16
C LYS A 2 27.52 -44.63 3.14
N LYS A 3 26.66 -45.31 3.93
CA LYS A 3 25.20 -45.06 3.95
C LYS A 3 24.76 -43.92 4.89
N LYS A 4 25.53 -43.57 5.92
CA LYS A 4 25.18 -42.50 6.87
C LYS A 4 25.47 -41.09 6.32
N THR A 5 26.47 -40.96 5.44
CA THR A 5 26.84 -39.65 4.84
C THR A 5 25.84 -39.24 3.77
N PHE A 6 25.22 -40.17 3.06
CA PHE A 6 24.22 -39.86 2.03
C PHE A 6 22.87 -39.40 2.61
N LEU A 7 22.50 -39.96 3.78
CA LEU A 7 21.27 -39.56 4.46
C LEU A 7 21.39 -38.14 5.06
N CYS A 8 22.59 -37.75 5.50
CA CYS A 8 22.83 -36.41 6.04
C CYS A 8 22.79 -35.34 4.95
N LEU A 9 23.27 -35.64 3.73
CA LEU A 9 23.21 -34.73 2.59
C LEU A 9 21.77 -34.49 2.05
N ILE A 10 20.93 -35.50 2.11
CA ILE A 10 19.52 -35.39 1.69
C ILE A 10 18.73 -34.61 2.74
N LEU A 11 19.02 -34.76 4.03
CA LEU A 11 18.38 -34.02 5.09
C LEU A 11 18.78 -32.53 5.08
N THR A 12 20.05 -32.22 4.81
CA THR A 12 20.50 -30.83 4.67
C THR A 12 19.95 -30.16 3.42
N ALA A 13 19.82 -30.85 2.30
CA ALA A 13 19.18 -30.32 1.10
C ALA A 13 17.68 -30.08 1.29
N ALA A 14 16.97 -30.95 2.03
CA ALA A 14 15.57 -30.77 2.33
C ALA A 14 15.32 -29.59 3.30
N ILE A 15 16.21 -29.38 4.28
CA ILE A 15 16.12 -28.23 5.19
C ILE A 15 16.44 -26.93 4.45
N PHE A 16 17.38 -26.93 3.50
CA PHE A 16 17.66 -25.75 2.67
C PHE A 16 16.51 -25.42 1.71
N LEU A 17 15.82 -26.43 1.12
CA LEU A 17 14.65 -26.17 0.28
C LEU A 17 13.44 -25.70 1.08
N SER A 18 13.25 -26.19 2.32
CA SER A 18 12.15 -25.71 3.17
C SER A 18 12.43 -24.31 3.72
N ALA A 19 13.67 -23.98 4.03
CA ALA A 19 14.04 -22.61 4.43
C ALA A 19 13.88 -21.62 3.29
N PHE A 20 14.15 -22.00 2.03
CA PHE A 20 13.92 -21.12 0.87
C PHE A 20 12.44 -20.95 0.53
N SER A 21 11.57 -21.90 0.85
CA SER A 21 10.12 -21.75 0.63
C SER A 21 9.47 -20.87 1.70
N THR A 22 9.94 -20.94 2.95
CA THR A 22 9.47 -20.06 4.03
C THR A 22 10.01 -18.64 3.89
N PHE A 23 11.24 -18.45 3.40
CA PHE A 23 11.78 -17.11 3.17
C PHE A 23 11.08 -16.35 2.03
N ARG A 24 10.42 -17.05 1.10
CA ARG A 24 9.60 -16.42 0.05
C ARG A 24 8.23 -15.99 0.54
N ASN A 25 7.74 -16.57 1.64
CA ASN A 25 6.43 -16.24 2.19
C ASN A 25 6.47 -15.17 3.30
N GLU A 26 7.63 -14.88 3.88
CA GLU A 26 7.75 -13.89 4.96
C GLU A 26 8.25 -12.50 4.50
N GLN A 27 8.75 -12.39 3.29
CA GLN A 27 8.89 -11.08 2.64
C GLN A 27 7.69 -10.88 1.72
N GLY A 28 6.51 -10.91 2.34
CA GLY A 28 5.29 -10.54 1.66
C GLY A 28 5.43 -9.13 1.10
N MET A 29 5.43 -9.04 -0.20
CA MET A 29 4.77 -7.93 -0.86
C MET A 29 3.27 -8.13 -0.57
N ASP A 30 2.89 -7.89 0.68
CA ASP A 30 1.50 -7.95 1.10
C ASP A 30 0.77 -6.80 0.44
N GLY A 31 -0.08 -7.13 -0.47
CA GLY A 31 -0.81 -6.23 -1.36
C GLY A 31 -0.56 -6.50 -2.83
N ALA A 32 0.48 -7.25 -3.17
CA ALA A 32 0.71 -7.66 -4.53
C ALA A 32 0.40 -9.14 -4.68
N ASN A 33 -0.70 -9.39 -5.35
CA ASN A 33 -0.83 -10.56 -6.19
C ASN A 33 -0.65 -11.89 -5.45
N VAL A 34 -1.76 -12.43 -5.00
CA VAL A 34 -1.92 -13.87 -5.20
C VAL A 34 -1.75 -14.06 -6.71
N VAL A 35 -0.52 -14.25 -7.15
CA VAL A 35 -0.26 -14.72 -8.50
C VAL A 35 -0.93 -16.09 -8.52
N SER A 36 -2.10 -16.14 -9.11
CA SER A 36 -2.69 -17.39 -9.51
C SER A 36 -1.59 -18.11 -10.29
N SER A 37 -1.17 -19.27 -9.81
CA SER A 37 -0.20 -20.13 -10.52
C SER A 37 -0.76 -20.68 -11.84
N VAL A 38 -1.94 -20.24 -12.21
CA VAL A 38 -2.62 -20.61 -13.44
C VAL A 38 -2.21 -19.62 -14.51
N THR A 39 -1.16 -19.94 -15.24
CA THR A 39 -0.91 -19.33 -16.54
C THR A 39 -1.96 -19.90 -17.48
N PRO A 40 -2.72 -19.08 -18.21
CA PRO A 40 -3.64 -19.60 -19.22
C PRO A 40 -2.89 -20.48 -20.21
N GLU A 41 -3.38 -21.71 -20.44
CA GLU A 41 -2.77 -22.63 -21.40
C GLU A 41 -2.95 -22.13 -22.85
N ASP A 42 -4.01 -21.34 -23.09
CA ASP A 42 -4.28 -20.70 -24.37
C ASP A 42 -4.49 -19.18 -24.17
N THR A 43 -3.65 -18.38 -24.81
CA THR A 43 -3.75 -16.92 -24.78
C THR A 43 -4.94 -16.39 -25.61
N ALA A 44 -5.56 -17.21 -26.43
CA ALA A 44 -6.75 -16.84 -27.18
C ALA A 44 -7.97 -16.63 -26.27
N ASP A 45 -7.97 -17.27 -25.09
CA ASP A 45 -9.03 -17.13 -24.08
C ASP A 45 -8.75 -16.04 -23.04
N CYS A 46 -7.65 -15.32 -23.16
CA CYS A 46 -7.28 -14.21 -22.29
C CYS A 46 -8.09 -12.95 -22.64
N GLY A 47 -9.36 -12.93 -22.28
CA GLY A 47 -10.26 -11.79 -22.47
C GLY A 47 -10.66 -11.15 -21.14
N ALA A 48 -11.29 -9.97 -21.22
CA ALA A 48 -11.90 -9.36 -20.06
C ALA A 48 -13.09 -10.22 -19.59
N ILE A 49 -13.03 -10.73 -18.37
CA ILE A 49 -14.14 -11.49 -17.78
C ILE A 49 -15.34 -10.57 -17.53
N TRP A 50 -15.06 -9.35 -17.04
CA TRP A 50 -16.04 -8.29 -16.87
C TRP A 50 -15.37 -6.91 -16.92
N THR A 51 -16.18 -5.88 -17.11
CA THR A 51 -15.75 -4.48 -17.08
C THR A 51 -16.73 -3.66 -16.25
N ASN A 52 -16.22 -2.66 -15.52
CA ASN A 52 -17.04 -1.68 -14.82
C ASN A 52 -16.60 -0.27 -15.20
N LYS A 53 -17.57 0.63 -15.35
CA LYS A 53 -17.35 2.04 -15.69
C LYS A 53 -17.92 2.94 -14.61
N PHE A 54 -17.05 3.60 -13.86
CA PHE A 54 -17.43 4.47 -12.73
C PHE A 54 -17.88 5.87 -13.13
N SER A 55 -17.55 6.32 -14.35
CA SER A 55 -17.92 7.66 -14.82
C SER A 55 -18.44 7.62 -16.23
N THR A 56 -19.48 8.42 -16.49
CA THR A 56 -20.06 8.62 -17.83
C THR A 56 -19.50 9.85 -18.55
N LYS A 57 -18.76 10.72 -17.84
CA LYS A 57 -18.25 11.99 -18.35
C LYS A 57 -16.73 12.08 -18.17
N GLY A 58 -16.02 12.19 -19.30
CA GLY A 58 -14.59 12.49 -19.32
C GLY A 58 -13.66 11.39 -18.79
N ILE A 59 -12.42 11.77 -18.53
CA ILE A 59 -11.40 10.90 -17.95
C ILE A 59 -11.68 10.78 -16.46
N SER A 60 -11.68 9.55 -15.96
CA SER A 60 -11.84 9.22 -14.56
C SER A 60 -10.58 8.52 -14.07
N TYR A 61 -10.02 9.01 -12.98
CA TYR A 61 -8.85 8.42 -12.35
C TYR A 61 -9.29 7.49 -11.25
N ASN A 62 -9.04 6.21 -11.45
CA ASN A 62 -9.27 5.19 -10.45
C ASN A 62 -7.98 4.92 -9.67
N SER A 63 -8.12 4.56 -8.40
CA SER A 63 -7.01 4.00 -7.63
C SER A 63 -6.59 2.64 -8.21
N ILE A 64 -5.41 2.17 -7.79
CA ILE A 64 -5.06 0.76 -7.94
C ILE A 64 -6.07 -0.06 -7.14
N PRO A 65 -6.66 -1.13 -7.74
CA PRO A 65 -7.57 -2.00 -7.02
C PRO A 65 -6.86 -2.73 -5.88
N ILE A 66 -7.56 -2.93 -4.76
CA ILE A 66 -7.08 -3.77 -3.67
C ILE A 66 -8.10 -4.88 -3.39
N MET A 67 -7.60 -6.07 -3.13
CA MET A 67 -8.44 -7.23 -2.86
C MET A 67 -8.67 -7.35 -1.35
N GLY A 68 -9.92 -7.44 -0.94
CA GLY A 68 -10.29 -7.76 0.43
C GLY A 68 -11.06 -9.07 0.50
N THR A 69 -11.51 -9.46 1.68
CA THR A 69 -12.18 -10.76 1.89
C THR A 69 -13.47 -10.91 1.07
N ASN A 70 -14.23 -9.83 0.94
CA ASN A 70 -15.59 -9.88 0.37
C ASN A 70 -15.70 -9.25 -1.04
N GLY A 71 -14.68 -8.58 -1.52
CA GLY A 71 -14.74 -7.87 -2.80
C GLY A 71 -13.45 -7.13 -3.14
N ILE A 72 -13.51 -6.46 -4.28
CA ILE A 72 -12.43 -5.61 -4.78
C ILE A 72 -12.76 -4.16 -4.41
N TYR A 73 -11.82 -3.46 -3.81
CA TYR A 73 -11.95 -2.08 -3.41
C TYR A 73 -11.25 -1.16 -4.40
N VAL A 74 -11.96 -0.14 -4.87
CA VAL A 74 -11.47 0.87 -5.82
C VAL A 74 -11.97 2.23 -5.39
N VAL A 75 -11.10 3.22 -5.39
CA VAL A 75 -11.50 4.63 -5.24
C VAL A 75 -11.54 5.29 -6.62
N ASN A 76 -12.65 5.93 -6.91
CA ASN A 76 -12.77 6.84 -8.04
C ASN A 76 -13.10 8.24 -7.51
N SER A 77 -12.20 9.18 -7.73
CA SER A 77 -12.29 10.53 -7.14
C SER A 77 -12.35 10.47 -5.60
N ASN A 78 -13.48 10.73 -5.00
CA ASN A 78 -13.72 10.66 -3.55
C ASN A 78 -14.77 9.60 -3.17
N ILE A 79 -15.00 8.62 -4.00
CA ILE A 79 -15.93 7.53 -3.70
C ILE A 79 -15.15 6.21 -3.67
N LEU A 80 -15.22 5.53 -2.54
CA LEU A 80 -14.75 4.16 -2.36
C LEU A 80 -15.87 3.20 -2.74
N TYR A 81 -15.58 2.29 -3.66
CA TYR A 81 -16.47 1.23 -4.12
C TYR A 81 -15.97 -0.12 -3.65
N GLU A 82 -16.88 -0.98 -3.27
CA GLU A 82 -16.68 -2.42 -3.15
C GLU A 82 -17.37 -3.11 -4.33
N LEU A 83 -16.61 -3.92 -5.06
CA LEU A 83 -17.06 -4.60 -6.26
C LEU A 83 -17.10 -6.10 -6.06
N SER A 84 -18.09 -6.74 -6.66
CA SER A 84 -18.17 -8.19 -6.72
C SER A 84 -17.01 -8.80 -7.53
N TYR A 85 -16.37 -9.82 -7.00
CA TYR A 85 -15.39 -10.62 -7.74
C TYR A 85 -15.98 -11.27 -8.99
N ALA A 86 -17.24 -11.70 -8.91
CA ALA A 86 -17.86 -12.51 -9.96
C ALA A 86 -18.19 -11.71 -11.23
N ASN A 87 -18.59 -10.45 -11.09
CA ASN A 87 -19.14 -9.70 -12.22
C ASN A 87 -18.82 -8.20 -12.20
N GLY A 88 -18.02 -7.73 -11.24
CA GLY A 88 -17.60 -6.33 -11.12
C GLY A 88 -18.73 -5.36 -10.73
N GLN A 89 -19.92 -5.85 -10.36
CA GLN A 89 -21.01 -4.97 -9.90
C GLN A 89 -20.65 -4.31 -8.57
N VAL A 90 -21.09 -3.07 -8.40
CA VAL A 90 -20.96 -2.35 -7.14
C VAL A 90 -21.84 -3.00 -6.08
N LEU A 91 -21.23 -3.51 -5.02
CA LEU A 91 -21.91 -4.08 -3.86
C LEU A 91 -22.24 -3.00 -2.84
N ARG A 92 -21.27 -2.17 -2.51
CA ARG A 92 -21.38 -1.06 -1.55
C ARG A 92 -20.50 0.11 -2.00
N GLN A 93 -20.77 1.28 -1.47
CA GLN A 93 -19.94 2.46 -1.68
C GLN A 93 -20.00 3.40 -0.48
N THR A 94 -18.95 4.19 -0.29
CA THR A 94 -18.91 5.27 0.71
C THR A 94 -18.17 6.48 0.15
N THR A 95 -18.50 7.67 0.66
CA THR A 95 -17.85 8.92 0.24
C THR A 95 -16.71 9.24 1.18
N LEU A 96 -15.54 9.47 0.61
CA LEU A 96 -14.36 9.93 1.34
C LEU A 96 -14.45 11.45 1.60
N LYS A 97 -13.70 11.91 2.59
CA LYS A 97 -13.65 13.34 2.96
C LYS A 97 -13.02 14.21 1.89
N GLU A 98 -12.07 13.66 1.11
CA GLU A 98 -11.37 14.32 0.04
C GLU A 98 -11.07 13.32 -1.09
N LYS A 99 -10.63 13.80 -2.24
CA LYS A 99 -10.20 12.96 -3.36
C LYS A 99 -8.96 12.16 -3.00
N MET A 100 -8.90 10.94 -3.46
CA MET A 100 -7.67 10.17 -3.47
C MET A 100 -6.80 10.59 -4.67
N ASN A 101 -5.49 10.64 -4.47
CA ASN A 101 -4.57 10.74 -5.58
C ASN A 101 -4.43 9.36 -6.24
N SER A 102 -4.76 9.26 -7.52
CA SER A 102 -4.81 7.99 -8.26
C SER A 102 -3.47 7.26 -8.39
N VAL A 103 -2.37 7.94 -8.15
CA VAL A 103 -1.03 7.35 -8.19
C VAL A 103 -0.62 6.68 -6.87
N CYS A 104 -1.40 6.88 -5.81
CA CYS A 104 -1.15 6.28 -4.51
C CYS A 104 -1.80 4.91 -4.39
N ASN A 105 -1.17 4.06 -3.59
CA ASN A 105 -1.75 2.80 -3.19
C ASN A 105 -2.52 2.98 -1.88
N MET A 106 -3.69 2.37 -1.81
CA MET A 106 -4.35 2.11 -0.55
C MET A 106 -3.61 0.99 0.17
N LEU A 107 -3.73 0.93 1.48
CA LEU A 107 -3.23 -0.16 2.31
C LEU A 107 -4.39 -0.82 3.04
N LEU A 108 -4.52 -2.13 2.93
CA LEU A 108 -5.50 -2.92 3.66
C LEU A 108 -4.79 -3.77 4.71
N GLU A 109 -5.11 -3.53 5.98
CA GLU A 109 -4.70 -4.33 7.11
C GLU A 109 -5.94 -4.90 7.80
N GLU A 110 -6.07 -6.22 7.83
CA GLU A 110 -7.26 -6.91 8.32
C GLU A 110 -8.55 -6.42 7.63
N HIS A 111 -9.27 -5.50 8.24
CA HIS A 111 -10.50 -4.89 7.71
C HIS A 111 -10.43 -3.35 7.70
N PHE A 112 -9.27 -2.79 7.98
CA PHE A 112 -9.02 -1.35 7.93
C PHE A 112 -8.34 -0.97 6.62
N LEU A 113 -9.00 -0.13 5.85
CA LEU A 113 -8.47 0.40 4.60
C LEU A 113 -7.96 1.82 4.83
N TYR A 114 -6.65 2.01 4.70
CA TYR A 114 -5.99 3.29 4.82
C TYR A 114 -5.81 3.92 3.44
N ILE A 115 -6.37 5.11 3.25
CA ILE A 115 -6.50 5.76 1.96
C ILE A 115 -5.78 7.10 1.99
N PRO A 116 -4.64 7.24 1.27
CA PRO A 116 -3.97 8.51 1.12
C PRO A 116 -4.80 9.48 0.27
N LEU A 117 -5.03 10.69 0.77
CA LEU A 117 -5.85 11.70 0.11
C LEU A 117 -4.99 12.82 -0.48
N ALA A 118 -5.54 13.50 -1.50
CA ALA A 118 -4.82 14.52 -2.26
C ALA A 118 -4.48 15.80 -1.46
N ASN A 119 -5.09 15.98 -0.29
CA ASN A 119 -4.81 17.11 0.63
C ASN A 119 -3.74 16.77 1.69
N GLY A 120 -2.99 15.69 1.52
CA GLY A 120 -1.93 15.29 2.45
C GLY A 120 -2.42 14.65 3.74
N THR A 121 -3.64 14.10 3.75
CA THR A 121 -4.20 13.33 4.87
C THR A 121 -4.28 11.85 4.53
N ILE A 122 -4.43 11.02 5.55
CA ILE A 122 -4.84 9.61 5.42
C ILE A 122 -6.22 9.46 6.04
N GLN A 123 -7.12 8.74 5.37
CA GLN A 123 -8.43 8.37 5.91
C GLN A 123 -8.49 6.85 6.13
N CYS A 124 -8.95 6.44 7.30
CA CYS A 124 -9.23 5.04 7.61
C CYS A 124 -10.71 4.75 7.39
N VAL A 125 -10.98 3.65 6.68
CA VAL A 125 -12.32 3.12 6.47
C VAL A 125 -12.36 1.68 6.94
N ASP A 126 -13.33 1.35 7.80
CA ASP A 126 -13.66 -0.04 8.11
C ASP A 126 -14.45 -0.63 6.94
N ILE A 127 -13.85 -1.57 6.22
CA ILE A 127 -14.51 -2.20 5.06
C ILE A 127 -15.62 -3.17 5.43
N THR A 128 -15.73 -3.61 6.68
CA THR A 128 -16.85 -4.47 7.11
C THR A 128 -18.16 -3.69 7.16
N SER A 129 -18.11 -2.46 7.62
CA SER A 129 -19.24 -1.52 7.72
C SER A 129 -19.27 -0.48 6.61
N MET A 130 -18.21 -0.32 5.83
CA MET A 130 -18.00 0.76 4.84
C MET A 130 -18.11 2.15 5.47
N THR A 131 -17.66 2.29 6.72
CA THR A 131 -17.70 3.57 7.45
C THR A 131 -16.30 4.15 7.68
N SER A 132 -16.20 5.47 7.55
CA SER A 132 -14.99 6.20 7.91
C SER A 132 -14.82 6.20 9.43
N LEU A 133 -13.68 5.75 9.92
CA LEU A 133 -13.36 5.74 11.36
C LEU A 133 -12.68 7.03 11.78
N TRP A 134 -11.65 7.43 11.03
CA TRP A 134 -10.88 8.64 11.30
C TRP A 134 -10.23 9.20 10.02
N GLN A 135 -9.78 10.42 10.09
CA GLN A 135 -8.91 11.09 9.13
C GLN A 135 -7.82 11.79 9.90
N SER A 136 -6.56 11.64 9.45
CA SER A 136 -5.43 12.32 10.07
C SER A 136 -5.51 13.84 9.87
N GLU A 137 -4.68 14.59 10.60
CA GLU A 137 -4.37 15.96 10.23
C GLU A 137 -3.69 16.04 8.84
N SER A 138 -3.69 17.22 8.25
CA SER A 138 -3.00 17.44 6.98
C SER A 138 -1.54 17.83 7.24
N PHE A 139 -0.62 17.13 6.58
CA PHE A 139 0.81 17.43 6.63
C PHE A 139 1.26 18.36 5.50
N GLY A 140 0.30 18.99 4.81
CA GLY A 140 0.55 19.82 3.63
C GLY A 140 0.89 19.01 2.39
N GLY A 141 0.87 19.65 1.23
CA GLY A 141 1.14 18.99 -0.04
C GLY A 141 0.13 17.89 -0.38
N GLN A 142 0.62 16.83 -1.03
CA GLN A 142 -0.16 15.68 -1.44
C GLN A 142 0.45 14.40 -0.86
N SER A 143 -0.38 13.48 -0.39
CA SER A 143 0.06 12.13 -0.06
C SER A 143 0.30 11.36 -1.35
N LEU A 144 1.56 11.12 -1.68
CA LEU A 144 1.98 10.45 -2.92
C LEU A 144 2.88 9.25 -2.64
N SER A 145 3.31 9.05 -1.40
CA SER A 145 4.10 7.88 -1.01
C SER A 145 3.23 6.65 -0.80
N THR A 146 3.83 5.48 -0.92
CA THR A 146 3.20 4.23 -0.51
C THR A 146 3.09 4.20 1.01
N THR A 147 1.87 4.02 1.51
CA THR A 147 1.62 3.84 2.94
C THR A 147 2.10 2.45 3.37
N PHE A 148 2.79 2.38 4.49
CA PHE A 148 3.28 1.15 5.10
C PHE A 148 2.75 1.05 6.54
N CYS A 149 2.38 -0.14 6.98
CA CYS A 149 1.90 -0.40 8.34
C CYS A 149 2.74 -1.49 9.00
N GLN A 150 3.16 -1.24 10.22
CA GLN A 150 3.77 -2.25 11.07
C GLN A 150 3.52 -1.95 12.54
N ASP A 151 3.22 -2.99 13.33
CA ASP A 151 3.04 -2.92 14.79
C ASP A 151 2.04 -1.84 15.25
N GLY A 152 1.00 -1.60 14.44
CA GLY A 152 -0.03 -0.61 14.73
C GLY A 152 0.34 0.84 14.40
N TYR A 153 1.42 1.04 13.65
CA TYR A 153 1.85 2.35 13.17
C TYR A 153 1.81 2.41 11.64
N LEU A 154 1.37 3.56 11.12
CA LEU A 154 1.37 3.88 9.70
C LEU A 154 2.49 4.85 9.37
N TYR A 155 3.19 4.57 8.29
CA TYR A 155 4.29 5.39 7.80
C TYR A 155 3.97 5.84 6.38
N ALA A 156 4.06 7.14 6.14
CA ALA A 156 3.82 7.72 4.82
C ALA A 156 4.51 9.08 4.70
N GLY A 157 4.50 9.63 3.50
CA GLY A 157 5.07 10.94 3.24
C GLY A 157 4.23 11.79 2.31
N THR A 158 4.47 13.09 2.36
CA THR A 158 3.85 14.06 1.46
C THR A 158 4.88 14.70 0.54
N THR A 159 4.39 15.25 -0.55
CA THR A 159 5.18 16.06 -1.47
C THR A 159 4.40 17.33 -1.83
N ASN A 160 5.08 18.44 -1.77
CA ASN A 160 4.59 19.73 -2.23
C ASN A 160 5.57 20.29 -3.27
N VAL A 161 5.07 20.63 -4.44
CA VAL A 161 5.89 21.23 -5.51
C VAL A 161 5.79 22.74 -5.42
N LEU A 162 6.92 23.38 -5.17
CA LEU A 162 7.02 24.84 -5.09
C LEU A 162 7.05 25.48 -6.48
N SER A 163 6.78 26.79 -6.55
CA SER A 163 6.71 27.53 -7.82
C SER A 163 8.03 27.54 -8.62
N ASN A 164 9.15 27.31 -7.97
CA ASN A 164 10.47 27.17 -8.60
C ASN A 164 10.80 25.75 -9.07
N GLY A 165 9.84 24.81 -8.93
CA GLY A 165 9.99 23.41 -9.30
C GLY A 165 10.72 22.53 -8.27
N THR A 166 11.15 23.09 -7.14
CA THR A 166 11.68 22.26 -6.03
C THR A 166 10.54 21.61 -5.27
N THR A 167 10.85 20.49 -4.61
CA THR A 167 9.91 19.75 -3.77
C THR A 167 10.22 19.93 -2.31
N THR A 168 9.19 19.85 -1.48
CA THR A 168 9.29 19.77 -0.01
C THR A 168 8.25 18.77 0.47
N GLY A 169 8.41 18.25 1.68
CA GLY A 169 7.42 17.33 2.25
C GLY A 169 7.79 16.90 3.66
N LEU A 170 6.89 16.19 4.28
CA LEU A 170 7.09 15.54 5.57
C LEU A 170 6.96 14.04 5.39
N PHE A 171 7.85 13.30 6.03
CA PHE A 171 7.62 11.90 6.33
C PHE A 171 7.08 11.80 7.75
N TYR A 172 6.10 10.91 7.98
CA TYR A 172 5.38 10.90 9.24
C TYR A 172 4.97 9.51 9.66
N CYS A 173 4.80 9.35 10.96
CA CYS A 173 4.25 8.17 11.61
C CYS A 173 2.94 8.52 12.28
N LEU A 174 1.91 7.71 12.04
CA LEU A 174 0.60 7.81 12.68
C LEU A 174 0.31 6.57 13.51
N ASN A 175 -0.48 6.72 14.54
CA ASN A 175 -1.14 5.60 15.20
C ASN A 175 -2.25 5.07 14.28
N ALA A 176 -2.17 3.81 13.88
CA ALA A 176 -3.13 3.20 12.96
C ALA A 176 -4.56 3.10 13.53
N LYS A 177 -4.71 3.11 14.86
CA LYS A 177 -6.00 2.98 15.54
C LYS A 177 -6.86 4.25 15.44
N ASP A 178 -6.24 5.43 15.51
CA ASP A 178 -6.98 6.69 15.63
C ASP A 178 -6.48 7.81 14.69
N GLY A 179 -5.42 7.56 13.93
CA GLY A 179 -4.83 8.52 13.00
C GLY A 179 -4.06 9.66 13.66
N SER A 180 -3.81 9.58 14.96
CA SER A 180 -3.02 10.60 15.67
C SER A 180 -1.56 10.55 15.24
N THR A 181 -0.93 11.74 15.15
CA THR A 181 0.48 11.87 14.79
C THR A 181 1.37 11.42 15.93
N VAL A 182 2.28 10.49 15.65
CA VAL A 182 3.31 10.04 16.58
C VAL A 182 4.56 10.91 16.44
N TRP A 183 5.05 11.06 15.21
CA TRP A 183 6.15 11.96 14.87
C TRP A 183 6.11 12.37 13.40
N THR A 184 6.86 13.42 13.09
CA THR A 184 7.12 13.89 11.73
C THR A 184 8.61 14.09 11.52
N TYR A 185 9.08 13.88 10.30
CA TYR A 185 10.44 14.11 9.86
C TYR A 185 10.46 15.06 8.66
N GLU A 186 11.32 16.05 8.72
CA GLU A 186 11.63 16.99 7.65
C GLU A 186 13.14 17.11 7.52
N ASP A 187 13.69 16.88 6.32
CA ASP A 187 15.10 17.18 6.05
C ASP A 187 15.23 18.66 5.70
N LYS A 188 15.69 19.46 6.67
CA LYS A 188 15.87 20.91 6.50
C LYS A 188 17.13 21.29 5.76
N ASP A 189 18.16 20.42 5.84
CA ASP A 189 19.44 20.66 5.17
C ASP A 189 19.38 20.28 3.69
N HIS A 190 18.56 19.30 3.34
CA HIS A 190 18.34 18.81 1.99
C HIS A 190 16.84 18.72 1.70
N PRO A 191 16.15 19.84 1.52
CA PRO A 191 14.72 19.85 1.29
C PRO A 191 14.32 18.95 0.12
N GLY A 192 13.26 18.16 0.30
CA GLY A 192 12.70 17.28 -0.72
C GLY A 192 11.34 16.75 -0.28
N GLY A 193 10.64 16.14 -1.20
CA GLY A 193 9.39 15.45 -0.94
C GLY A 193 9.60 13.95 -0.84
N TYR A 194 8.51 13.26 -0.55
CA TYR A 194 8.50 11.80 -0.45
C TYR A 194 7.62 11.22 -1.55
N TYR A 195 8.06 11.46 -2.78
CA TYR A 195 7.38 10.98 -3.99
C TYR A 195 7.72 9.50 -4.19
N TRP A 196 6.72 8.66 -4.38
CA TRP A 196 6.89 7.24 -4.67
C TRP A 196 7.68 6.44 -3.61
N SER A 197 8.11 7.09 -2.54
CA SER A 197 8.84 6.42 -1.48
C SER A 197 7.91 5.50 -0.69
N GLY A 198 8.42 4.36 -0.33
CA GLY A 198 7.87 3.51 0.71
C GLY A 198 8.79 3.51 1.90
N ALA A 199 8.43 2.75 2.91
CA ALA A 199 9.27 2.50 4.07
C ALA A 199 9.40 1.01 4.32
N ILE A 200 10.51 0.62 4.93
CA ILE A 200 10.72 -0.72 5.47
C ILE A 200 11.24 -0.62 6.89
N VAL A 201 10.84 -1.55 7.72
CA VAL A 201 11.40 -1.72 9.06
C VAL A 201 12.36 -2.90 9.04
N TYR A 202 13.54 -2.70 9.61
CA TYR A 202 14.49 -3.76 9.84
C TYR A 202 15.13 -3.56 11.22
N GLU A 203 15.04 -4.58 12.07
CA GLU A 203 15.39 -4.50 13.49
C GLU A 203 14.66 -3.30 14.16
N ASP A 204 15.38 -2.40 14.82
CA ASP A 204 14.84 -1.26 15.55
C ASP A 204 14.88 0.04 14.71
N ALA A 205 14.94 -0.06 13.38
CA ALA A 205 15.07 1.09 12.51
C ALA A 205 14.09 1.05 11.33
N LEU A 206 13.57 2.22 11.00
CA LEU A 206 12.77 2.50 9.82
C LEU A 206 13.67 3.12 8.74
N TYR A 207 13.58 2.61 7.52
CA TYR A 207 14.33 3.12 6.37
C TYR A 207 13.35 3.65 5.32
N PHE A 208 13.58 4.87 4.86
CA PHE A 208 12.79 5.51 3.80
C PHE A 208 13.63 6.47 2.97
N THR A 209 13.16 6.80 1.78
CA THR A 209 13.89 7.68 0.84
C THR A 209 13.07 8.91 0.49
N GLY A 210 13.74 10.03 0.24
CA GLY A 210 13.17 11.23 -0.34
C GLY A 210 13.52 11.40 -1.82
N ASP A 211 12.82 12.29 -2.51
CA ASP A 211 13.10 12.67 -3.90
C ASP A 211 14.36 13.54 -4.06
N ASN A 212 14.94 13.97 -2.93
CA ASN A 212 16.26 14.61 -2.84
C ASN A 212 17.44 13.62 -2.95
N GLY A 213 17.16 12.32 -3.12
CA GLY A 213 18.17 11.27 -3.21
C GLY A 213 18.74 10.81 -1.87
N ILE A 214 18.15 11.21 -0.75
CA ILE A 214 18.60 10.84 0.59
C ILE A 214 17.87 9.58 1.05
N LEU A 215 18.63 8.62 1.57
CA LEU A 215 18.14 7.48 2.35
C LEU A 215 18.24 7.84 3.83
N VAL A 216 17.13 7.77 4.53
CA VAL A 216 17.05 8.02 5.97
C VAL A 216 16.93 6.71 6.72
N SER A 217 17.68 6.57 7.79
CA SER A 217 17.50 5.57 8.84
C SER A 217 17.00 6.29 10.09
N HIS A 218 15.80 5.98 10.53
CA HIS A 218 15.15 6.59 11.69
C HIS A 218 14.93 5.52 12.76
N SER A 219 15.21 5.81 14.02
CA SER A 219 14.85 4.90 15.13
C SER A 219 13.33 4.78 15.26
N LEU A 220 12.87 3.58 15.55
CA LEU A 220 11.47 3.32 15.88
C LEU A 220 11.11 3.82 17.27
#